data_fe247d4e271e54cd96b965a3a2dc6a67
#
_entry.id   fe247d4e271e54cd96b965a3a2dc6a67
#
_cell.length_a   1.000
_cell.length_b   1.000
_cell.length_c   1.000
_cell.angle_alpha   90.00
_cell.angle_beta   90.00
_cell.angle_gamma   90.00
#
_symmetry.space_group_name_H-M   'P 1'
#
loop_
_entity.id
_entity.type
_entity.pdbx_description
1 polymer ?
#
loop_
_entity_poly.entity_id
_entity_poly.type
_entity_poly.pdbx_seq_one_letter_code
_entity_poly.pdbx_strand_id
1 'polypeptide(L)'
;MVVPPLLRAVIMGPPGSGKGTVSARIIKHFGVKHLSSGDLLRDNMQKKTEVGILAKSYIDQGQLIPDHIMTQLMLNEIKGLDQYNWLLDGFPRTVAQAEALDKECHIDTVINLDVPFETIKCRLTARWIHPASGRVYNLEFSPPKVQGIDDITGEQLVQRDDDKPETVSKRLQAYDAQTKPVLEYYRTVEQKSMSSLHFQCYSFLGVTSHAHFHTPDREKRVIEILFWNRNQ
;
A
#
# COMPACT_ATOMS: atom_id res chain seq x y z
N MET A 1 -10.16 20.55 -26.56
CA MET A 1 -10.51 19.77 -25.37
C MET A 1 -9.23 19.58 -24.58
N VAL A 2 -9.16 20.10 -23.36
CA VAL A 2 -8.01 19.86 -22.47
C VAL A 2 -8.25 18.47 -21.87
N VAL A 3 -7.40 17.50 -22.22
CA VAL A 3 -7.42 16.18 -21.57
C VAL A 3 -6.95 16.38 -20.12
N PRO A 4 -7.74 15.97 -19.13
CA PRO A 4 -7.29 16.10 -17.75
C PRO A 4 -5.98 15.32 -17.55
N PRO A 5 -5.02 15.85 -16.76
CA PRO A 5 -3.78 15.16 -16.50
C PRO A 5 -4.05 13.80 -15.83
N LEU A 6 -3.30 12.78 -16.22
CA LEU A 6 -3.41 11.45 -15.63
C LEU A 6 -2.92 11.49 -14.19
N LEU A 7 -3.63 10.82 -13.28
CA LEU A 7 -3.25 10.68 -11.88
C LEU A 7 -2.33 9.49 -11.69
N ARG A 8 -1.14 9.73 -11.17
CA ARG A 8 -0.12 8.73 -10.80
C ARG A 8 0.15 8.82 -9.31
N ALA A 9 -0.44 7.92 -8.55
CA ALA A 9 -0.41 7.98 -7.09
C ALA A 9 0.31 6.78 -6.46
N VAL A 10 0.91 7.02 -5.30
CA VAL A 10 1.54 5.99 -4.46
C VAL A 10 0.84 5.98 -3.10
N ILE A 11 0.49 4.81 -2.58
CA ILE A 11 0.01 4.66 -1.21
C ILE A 11 1.08 3.98 -0.34
N MET A 12 1.45 4.64 0.73
CA MET A 12 2.48 4.23 1.69
C MET A 12 1.90 4.02 3.08
N GLY A 13 2.67 3.39 3.92
CA GLY A 13 2.31 3.11 5.30
C GLY A 13 2.80 1.72 5.71
N PRO A 14 2.93 1.47 7.03
CA PRO A 14 3.44 0.21 7.53
C PRO A 14 2.57 -0.99 7.15
N PRO A 15 3.08 -2.22 7.23
CA PRO A 15 2.26 -3.42 7.05
C PRO A 15 1.08 -3.38 8.05
N GLY A 16 -0.12 -3.72 7.60
CA GLY A 16 -1.32 -3.66 8.45
C GLY A 16 -1.94 -2.28 8.66
N SER A 17 -1.41 -1.21 8.05
CA SER A 17 -1.99 0.14 8.15
C SER A 17 -3.36 0.30 7.47
N GLY A 18 -3.78 -0.66 6.64
CA GLY A 18 -5.05 -0.61 5.91
C GLY A 18 -4.94 -0.11 4.47
N LYS A 19 -3.73 -0.09 3.88
CA LYS A 19 -3.51 0.33 2.48
C LYS A 19 -4.50 -0.32 1.53
N GLY A 20 -4.61 -1.63 1.51
CA GLY A 20 -5.53 -2.33 0.62
C GLY A 20 -6.99 -1.91 0.77
N THR A 21 -7.46 -1.62 1.98
CA THR A 21 -8.82 -1.12 2.23
C THR A 21 -9.02 0.28 1.64
N VAL A 22 -8.05 1.17 1.84
CA VAL A 22 -8.07 2.54 1.30
C VAL A 22 -7.94 2.49 -0.22
N SER A 23 -7.01 1.70 -0.75
CA SER A 23 -6.84 1.48 -2.19
C SER A 23 -8.13 1.01 -2.85
N ALA A 24 -8.85 0.03 -2.27
CA ALA A 24 -10.11 -0.46 -2.82
C ALA A 24 -11.18 0.64 -2.93
N ARG A 25 -11.24 1.56 -1.96
CA ARG A 25 -12.14 2.72 -2.00
C ARG A 25 -11.75 3.73 -3.08
N ILE A 26 -10.45 4.02 -3.20
CA ILE A 26 -9.90 4.92 -4.24
C ILE A 26 -10.22 4.34 -5.62
N ILE A 27 -9.94 3.06 -5.84
CA ILE A 27 -10.20 2.36 -7.10
C ILE A 27 -11.68 2.46 -7.48
N LYS A 28 -12.57 2.13 -6.53
CA LYS A 28 -14.01 2.15 -6.76
C LYS A 28 -14.52 3.53 -7.16
N HIS A 29 -13.91 4.58 -6.60
CA HIS A 29 -14.38 5.94 -6.82
C HIS A 29 -13.76 6.61 -8.05
N PHE A 30 -12.47 6.47 -8.24
CA PHE A 30 -11.73 7.17 -9.28
C PHE A 30 -11.42 6.31 -10.51
N GLY A 31 -11.76 5.02 -10.48
CA GLY A 31 -11.53 4.13 -11.61
C GLY A 31 -10.04 3.94 -11.95
N VAL A 32 -9.14 4.12 -10.98
CA VAL A 32 -7.70 4.00 -11.19
C VAL A 32 -7.28 2.54 -11.31
N LYS A 33 -6.23 2.26 -12.07
CA LYS A 33 -5.60 0.94 -12.10
C LYS A 33 -4.80 0.73 -10.82
N HIS A 34 -4.95 -0.42 -10.19
CA HIS A 34 -4.24 -0.77 -8.96
C HIS A 34 -3.09 -1.72 -9.25
N LEU A 35 -1.89 -1.35 -8.81
CA LEU A 35 -0.69 -2.18 -8.86
C LEU A 35 -0.18 -2.40 -7.44
N SER A 36 -0.42 -3.60 -6.92
CA SER A 36 0.09 -4.01 -5.61
C SER A 36 1.34 -4.87 -5.77
N SER A 37 2.48 -4.36 -5.31
CA SER A 37 3.73 -5.11 -5.30
C SER A 37 3.62 -6.43 -4.53
N GLY A 38 2.87 -6.42 -3.43
CA GLY A 38 2.65 -7.60 -2.62
C GLY A 38 1.78 -8.65 -3.32
N ASP A 39 0.76 -8.23 -4.09
CA ASP A 39 -0.09 -9.16 -4.84
C ASP A 39 0.67 -9.74 -6.01
N LEU A 40 1.44 -8.91 -6.73
CA LEU A 40 2.29 -9.33 -7.83
C LEU A 40 3.31 -10.39 -7.39
N LEU A 41 3.94 -10.21 -6.22
CA LEU A 41 4.86 -11.20 -5.68
C LEU A 41 4.15 -12.49 -5.25
N ARG A 42 2.99 -12.41 -4.62
CA ARG A 42 2.20 -13.59 -4.25
C ARG A 42 1.76 -14.39 -5.47
N ASP A 43 1.35 -13.72 -6.52
CA ASP A 43 0.99 -14.35 -7.80
C ASP A 43 2.20 -15.06 -8.42
N ASN A 44 3.37 -14.44 -8.42
CA ASN A 44 4.61 -15.08 -8.85
C ASN A 44 4.99 -16.30 -7.98
N MET A 45 4.80 -16.21 -6.65
CA MET A 45 5.03 -17.33 -5.73
C MET A 45 4.08 -18.50 -6.03
N GLN A 46 2.79 -18.21 -6.27
CA GLN A 46 1.79 -19.23 -6.61
C GLN A 46 2.11 -19.91 -7.95
N LYS A 47 2.55 -19.13 -8.93
CA LYS A 47 2.99 -19.61 -10.25
C LYS A 47 4.37 -20.28 -10.23
N LYS A 48 5.07 -20.23 -9.10
CA LYS A 48 6.44 -20.78 -8.93
C LYS A 48 7.44 -20.28 -9.96
N THR A 49 7.33 -18.98 -10.34
CA THR A 49 8.32 -18.34 -11.19
C THR A 49 9.66 -18.21 -10.45
N GLU A 50 10.76 -17.97 -11.15
CA GLU A 50 12.08 -17.72 -10.53
C GLU A 50 12.01 -16.56 -9.51
N VAL A 51 11.36 -15.46 -9.89
CA VAL A 51 11.10 -14.34 -8.99
C VAL A 51 10.25 -14.76 -7.80
N GLY A 52 9.23 -15.60 -8.00
CA GLY A 52 8.36 -16.09 -6.94
C GLY A 52 9.10 -16.98 -5.93
N ILE A 53 9.97 -17.86 -6.41
CA ILE A 53 10.79 -18.72 -5.55
C ILE A 53 11.75 -17.86 -4.70
N LEU A 54 12.41 -16.90 -5.33
CA LEU A 54 13.27 -15.96 -4.63
C LEU A 54 12.47 -15.12 -3.61
N ALA A 55 11.33 -14.56 -4.03
CA ALA A 55 10.48 -13.71 -3.20
C ALA A 55 10.05 -14.42 -1.91
N LYS A 56 9.72 -15.70 -1.99
CA LYS A 56 9.29 -16.49 -0.84
C LYS A 56 10.34 -16.48 0.27
N SER A 57 11.62 -16.65 -0.05
CA SER A 57 12.70 -16.70 0.95
C SER A 57 12.83 -15.39 1.73
N TYR A 58 12.61 -14.23 1.11
CA TYR A 58 12.65 -12.92 1.75
C TYR A 58 11.37 -12.64 2.55
N ILE A 59 10.20 -12.94 1.96
CA ILE A 59 8.89 -12.70 2.59
C ILE A 59 8.73 -13.50 3.87
N ASP A 60 9.12 -14.78 3.87
CA ASP A 60 9.06 -15.66 5.03
C ASP A 60 9.95 -15.14 6.20
N GLN A 61 10.99 -14.38 5.88
CA GLN A 61 11.88 -13.74 6.85
C GLN A 61 11.44 -12.32 7.24
N GLY A 62 10.38 -11.78 6.61
CA GLY A 62 9.91 -10.42 6.79
C GLY A 62 10.83 -9.35 6.18
N GLN A 63 11.69 -9.74 5.25
CA GLN A 63 12.65 -8.88 4.56
C GLN A 63 12.10 -8.35 3.24
N LEU A 64 12.70 -7.27 2.73
CA LEU A 64 12.44 -6.78 1.39
C LEU A 64 13.26 -7.58 0.36
N ILE A 65 12.65 -7.76 -0.82
CA ILE A 65 13.34 -8.33 -1.98
C ILE A 65 14.38 -7.32 -2.49
N PRO A 66 15.50 -7.77 -3.06
CA PRO A 66 16.52 -6.87 -3.62
C PRO A 66 15.93 -5.81 -4.57
N ASP A 67 16.35 -4.56 -4.38
CA ASP A 67 15.78 -3.39 -5.06
C ASP A 67 15.73 -3.53 -6.58
N HIS A 68 16.79 -4.02 -7.20
CA HIS A 68 16.87 -4.15 -8.65
C HIS A 68 15.81 -5.10 -9.23
N ILE A 69 15.51 -6.20 -8.52
CA ILE A 69 14.49 -7.18 -8.92
C ILE A 69 13.09 -6.58 -8.79
N MET A 70 12.83 -5.97 -7.63
CA MET A 70 11.52 -5.37 -7.37
C MET A 70 11.24 -4.20 -8.30
N THR A 71 12.24 -3.34 -8.52
CA THR A 71 12.15 -2.21 -9.44
C THR A 71 11.86 -2.67 -10.86
N GLN A 72 12.63 -3.64 -11.38
CA GLN A 72 12.41 -4.16 -12.72
C GLN A 72 11.01 -4.76 -12.89
N LEU A 73 10.56 -5.52 -11.91
CA LEU A 73 9.24 -6.14 -11.90
C LEU A 73 8.12 -5.08 -11.97
N MET A 74 8.19 -4.05 -11.11
CA MET A 74 7.19 -2.99 -11.05
C MET A 74 7.21 -2.08 -12.28
N LEU A 75 8.39 -1.70 -12.76
CA LEU A 75 8.50 -0.85 -13.94
C LEU A 75 7.97 -1.55 -15.20
N ASN A 76 8.14 -2.86 -15.33
CA ASN A 76 7.55 -3.61 -16.44
C ASN A 76 6.03 -3.56 -16.42
N GLU A 77 5.39 -3.66 -15.25
CA GLU A 77 3.94 -3.52 -15.11
C GLU A 77 3.46 -2.09 -15.41
N ILE A 78 4.21 -1.07 -14.96
CA ILE A 78 3.86 0.35 -15.17
C ILE A 78 3.93 0.73 -16.65
N LYS A 79 4.87 0.21 -17.44
CA LYS A 79 5.00 0.49 -18.87
C LYS A 79 3.73 0.24 -19.68
N GLY A 80 2.89 -0.70 -19.25
CA GLY A 80 1.59 -0.98 -19.86
C GLY A 80 0.48 0.00 -19.47
N LEU A 81 0.75 0.97 -18.59
CA LEU A 81 -0.25 1.85 -17.98
C LEU A 81 -0.09 3.33 -18.29
N ASP A 82 0.67 3.69 -19.31
CA ASP A 82 0.98 5.10 -19.65
C ASP A 82 -0.26 5.97 -19.89
N GLN A 83 -1.36 5.36 -20.33
CA GLN A 83 -2.62 6.03 -20.66
C GLN A 83 -3.68 5.93 -19.56
N TYR A 84 -3.31 5.42 -18.39
CA TYR A 84 -4.25 5.18 -17.31
C TYR A 84 -3.85 5.95 -16.04
N ASN A 85 -4.86 6.34 -15.28
CA ASN A 85 -4.68 6.69 -13.87
C ASN A 85 -4.32 5.42 -13.10
N TRP A 86 -3.33 5.48 -12.21
CA TRP A 86 -2.95 4.32 -11.42
C TRP A 86 -2.54 4.65 -9.99
N LEU A 87 -2.64 3.64 -9.14
CA LEU A 87 -2.27 3.67 -7.74
C LEU A 87 -1.30 2.52 -7.46
N LEU A 88 -0.08 2.84 -7.02
CA LEU A 88 0.89 1.86 -6.54
C LEU A 88 0.70 1.59 -5.05
N ASP A 89 0.61 0.32 -4.67
CA ASP A 89 0.55 -0.14 -3.28
C ASP A 89 1.76 -1.02 -2.94
N GLY A 90 2.52 -0.57 -1.95
CA GLY A 90 3.70 -1.30 -1.47
C GLY A 90 4.96 -1.17 -2.33
N PHE A 91 5.02 -0.21 -3.23
CA PHE A 91 6.19 0.23 -3.97
C PHE A 91 6.08 1.74 -4.21
N PRO A 92 7.19 2.51 -4.07
CA PRO A 92 8.53 2.08 -3.62
C PRO A 92 8.59 1.80 -2.11
N ARG A 93 9.56 0.99 -1.68
CA ARG A 93 9.85 0.70 -0.27
C ARG A 93 11.24 1.11 0.17
N THR A 94 12.08 1.54 -0.75
CA THR A 94 13.41 2.10 -0.48
C THR A 94 13.62 3.37 -1.29
N VAL A 95 14.55 4.22 -0.87
CA VAL A 95 14.88 5.45 -1.60
C VAL A 95 15.40 5.12 -3.00
N ALA A 96 16.21 4.07 -3.14
CA ALA A 96 16.72 3.62 -4.44
C ALA A 96 15.59 3.23 -5.41
N GLN A 97 14.52 2.58 -4.91
CA GLN A 97 13.33 2.27 -5.70
C GLN A 97 12.56 3.54 -6.08
N ALA A 98 12.46 4.51 -5.16
CA ALA A 98 11.79 5.79 -5.43
C ALA A 98 12.51 6.60 -6.50
N GLU A 99 13.85 6.70 -6.41
CA GLU A 99 14.69 7.36 -7.42
C GLU A 99 14.57 6.70 -8.79
N ALA A 100 14.52 5.37 -8.83
CA ALA A 100 14.33 4.63 -10.07
C ALA A 100 12.95 4.85 -10.69
N LEU A 101 11.89 4.90 -9.85
CA LEU A 101 10.53 5.19 -10.29
C LEU A 101 10.41 6.61 -10.85
N ASP A 102 10.98 7.60 -10.18
CA ASP A 102 10.91 9.02 -10.59
C ASP A 102 11.69 9.31 -11.88
N LYS A 103 12.65 8.47 -12.25
CA LYS A 103 13.34 8.56 -13.57
C LYS A 103 12.43 8.13 -14.72
N GLU A 104 11.52 7.20 -14.48
CA GLU A 104 10.63 6.64 -15.50
C GLU A 104 9.30 7.37 -15.58
N CYS A 105 8.76 7.82 -14.44
CA CYS A 105 7.47 8.51 -14.40
C CYS A 105 7.36 9.47 -13.23
N HIS A 106 6.68 10.59 -13.47
CA HIS A 106 6.37 11.56 -12.43
C HIS A 106 5.26 11.04 -11.51
N ILE A 107 5.45 11.18 -10.20
CA ILE A 107 4.44 10.86 -9.18
C ILE A 107 3.71 12.15 -8.78
N ASP A 108 2.40 12.18 -8.95
CA ASP A 108 1.57 13.35 -8.63
C ASP A 108 1.23 13.42 -7.14
N THR A 109 1.00 12.27 -6.50
CA THR A 109 0.55 12.23 -5.11
C THR A 109 1.07 11.00 -4.37
N VAL A 110 1.52 11.22 -3.15
CA VAL A 110 1.88 10.17 -2.19
C VAL A 110 0.91 10.23 -1.02
N ILE A 111 0.20 9.14 -0.77
CA ILE A 111 -0.75 8.98 0.34
C ILE A 111 -0.05 8.16 1.43
N ASN A 112 0.22 8.77 2.58
CA ASN A 112 0.78 8.06 3.72
C ASN A 112 -0.28 7.71 4.76
N LEU A 113 -0.35 6.44 5.15
CA LEU A 113 -1.19 5.98 6.25
C LEU A 113 -0.34 5.85 7.51
N ASP A 114 -0.49 6.80 8.42
CA ASP A 114 0.20 6.78 9.70
C ASP A 114 -0.66 6.10 10.76
N VAL A 115 -0.18 4.95 11.25
CA VAL A 115 -0.89 4.10 12.23
C VAL A 115 0.09 3.66 13.31
N PRO A 116 -0.26 3.80 14.59
CA PRO A 116 0.58 3.34 15.70
C PRO A 116 0.93 1.85 15.62
N PHE A 117 2.17 1.49 15.94
CA PHE A 117 2.67 0.11 15.80
C PHE A 117 1.89 -0.91 16.66
N GLU A 118 1.39 -0.50 17.82
CA GLU A 118 0.56 -1.39 18.64
C GLU A 118 -0.75 -1.73 17.95
N THR A 119 -1.41 -0.74 17.34
CA THR A 119 -2.61 -0.96 16.52
C THR A 119 -2.32 -1.90 15.34
N ILE A 120 -1.14 -1.76 14.73
CA ILE A 120 -0.73 -2.60 13.61
C ILE A 120 -0.55 -4.06 14.04
N LYS A 121 0.13 -4.30 15.17
CA LYS A 121 0.31 -5.65 15.71
C LYS A 121 -1.04 -6.35 15.92
N CYS A 122 -1.98 -5.69 16.59
CA CYS A 122 -3.34 -6.22 16.78
C CYS A 122 -4.02 -6.51 15.44
N ARG A 123 -3.94 -5.59 14.47
CA ARG A 123 -4.56 -5.76 13.15
C ARG A 123 -3.98 -6.94 12.37
N LEU A 124 -2.68 -7.15 12.40
CA LEU A 124 -2.01 -8.21 11.64
C LEU A 124 -2.26 -9.59 12.23
N THR A 125 -2.23 -9.72 13.54
CA THR A 125 -2.52 -11.00 14.22
C THR A 125 -3.97 -11.45 14.08
N ALA A 126 -4.91 -10.49 13.94
CA ALA A 126 -6.32 -10.76 13.74
C ALA A 126 -6.72 -10.81 12.24
N ARG A 127 -5.76 -10.71 11.31
CA ARG A 127 -6.01 -10.71 9.87
C ARG A 127 -6.18 -12.12 9.32
N TRP A 128 -7.24 -12.27 8.52
CA TRP A 128 -7.51 -13.48 7.72
C TRP A 128 -7.72 -13.10 6.27
N ILE A 129 -7.39 -13.98 5.37
CA ILE A 129 -7.52 -13.75 3.93
C ILE A 129 -8.20 -14.94 3.24
N HIS A 130 -8.91 -14.63 2.18
CA HIS A 130 -9.35 -15.61 1.21
C HIS A 130 -8.29 -15.70 0.09
N PRO A 131 -7.58 -16.85 -0.07
CA PRO A 131 -6.40 -16.95 -0.94
C PRO A 131 -6.70 -16.63 -2.40
N ALA A 132 -7.80 -17.16 -2.94
CA ALA A 132 -8.12 -17.04 -4.36
C ALA A 132 -8.51 -15.62 -4.78
N SER A 133 -9.18 -14.83 -3.92
CA SER A 133 -9.64 -13.47 -4.26
C SER A 133 -8.83 -12.36 -3.62
N GLY A 134 -7.95 -12.66 -2.68
CA GLY A 134 -7.22 -11.66 -1.91
C GLY A 134 -8.08 -10.87 -0.91
N ARG A 135 -9.38 -11.18 -0.74
CA ARG A 135 -10.23 -10.52 0.27
C ARG A 135 -9.64 -10.65 1.66
N VAL A 136 -9.73 -9.57 2.40
CA VAL A 136 -9.15 -9.46 3.74
C VAL A 136 -10.26 -9.28 4.76
N TYR A 137 -10.22 -10.09 5.80
CA TYR A 137 -11.04 -10.00 6.99
C TYR A 137 -10.19 -9.68 8.21
N ASN A 138 -10.80 -9.11 9.22
CA ASN A 138 -10.18 -8.90 10.51
C ASN A 138 -11.18 -9.23 11.60
N LEU A 139 -10.83 -10.10 12.53
CA LEU A 139 -11.77 -10.61 13.55
C LEU A 139 -12.31 -9.52 14.47
N GLU A 140 -11.58 -8.41 14.62
CA GLU A 140 -11.99 -7.30 15.50
C GLU A 140 -12.73 -6.18 14.75
N PHE A 141 -12.25 -5.83 13.53
CA PHE A 141 -12.70 -4.63 12.82
C PHE A 141 -13.64 -4.91 11.63
N SER A 142 -13.52 -6.09 11.04
CA SER A 142 -14.29 -6.51 9.87
C SER A 142 -14.38 -8.04 9.84
N PRO A 143 -15.09 -8.65 10.80
CA PRO A 143 -15.19 -10.09 10.89
C PRO A 143 -16.01 -10.66 9.72
N PRO A 144 -15.72 -11.90 9.29
CA PRO A 144 -16.57 -12.63 8.36
C PRO A 144 -17.91 -12.97 9.05
N LYS A 145 -18.97 -13.17 8.28
CA LYS A 145 -20.29 -13.57 8.79
C LYS A 145 -20.24 -14.90 9.52
N VAL A 146 -19.44 -15.82 9.00
CA VAL A 146 -19.15 -17.10 9.63
C VAL A 146 -17.64 -17.19 9.86
N GLN A 147 -17.24 -17.43 11.10
CA GLN A 147 -15.83 -17.48 11.46
C GLN A 147 -15.04 -18.46 10.59
N GLY A 148 -13.94 -18.00 10.00
CA GLY A 148 -13.05 -18.81 9.18
C GLY A 148 -13.53 -19.07 7.75
N ILE A 149 -14.66 -18.47 7.32
CA ILE A 149 -15.28 -18.69 6.01
C ILE A 149 -15.41 -17.37 5.25
N ASP A 150 -15.12 -17.39 3.96
CA ASP A 150 -15.29 -16.25 3.07
C ASP A 150 -16.77 -15.97 2.80
N ASP A 151 -17.21 -14.73 2.96
CA ASP A 151 -18.62 -14.32 2.87
C ASP A 151 -19.24 -14.47 1.48
N ILE A 152 -18.42 -14.60 0.44
CA ILE A 152 -18.88 -14.61 -0.96
C ILE A 152 -18.77 -16.01 -1.54
N THR A 153 -17.65 -16.71 -1.34
CA THR A 153 -17.42 -18.04 -1.94
C THR A 153 -17.76 -19.19 -1.01
N GLY A 154 -17.81 -18.96 0.31
CA GLY A 154 -17.96 -20.02 1.30
C GLY A 154 -16.69 -20.86 1.51
N GLU A 155 -15.57 -20.45 0.95
CA GLU A 155 -14.28 -21.15 1.09
C GLU A 155 -13.58 -20.74 2.40
N GLN A 156 -12.63 -21.56 2.83
CA GLN A 156 -11.88 -21.32 4.06
C GLN A 156 -10.97 -20.10 3.96
N LEU A 157 -10.95 -19.31 5.03
CA LEU A 157 -9.98 -18.25 5.23
C LEU A 157 -8.71 -18.79 5.84
N VAL A 158 -7.57 -18.19 5.50
CA VAL A 158 -6.27 -18.55 6.04
C VAL A 158 -5.56 -17.31 6.60
N GLN A 159 -4.66 -17.52 7.54
CA GLN A 159 -3.72 -16.48 7.95
C GLN A 159 -2.50 -16.51 7.02
N ARG A 160 -1.90 -15.36 6.79
CA ARG A 160 -0.64 -15.27 6.02
C ARG A 160 0.54 -15.75 6.87
N ASP A 161 1.48 -16.42 6.25
CA ASP A 161 2.72 -16.83 6.95
C ASP A 161 3.53 -15.65 7.48
N ASP A 162 3.46 -14.51 6.78
CA ASP A 162 4.13 -13.26 7.16
C ASP A 162 3.38 -12.44 8.22
N ASP A 163 2.25 -12.92 8.75
CA ASP A 163 1.49 -12.31 9.85
C ASP A 163 1.78 -12.95 11.23
N LYS A 164 2.71 -13.87 11.30
CA LYS A 164 3.19 -14.42 12.58
C LYS A 164 3.87 -13.30 13.40
N PRO A 165 3.67 -13.24 14.73
CA PRO A 165 4.16 -12.14 15.57
C PRO A 165 5.65 -11.81 15.38
N GLU A 166 6.47 -12.84 15.22
CA GLU A 166 7.92 -12.70 15.02
C GLU A 166 8.23 -12.05 13.66
N THR A 167 7.55 -12.46 12.61
CA THR A 167 7.69 -11.90 11.26
C THR A 167 7.15 -10.48 11.20
N VAL A 168 6.02 -10.21 11.87
CA VAL A 168 5.44 -8.86 11.97
C VAL A 168 6.45 -7.87 12.58
N SER A 169 7.14 -8.26 13.66
CA SER A 169 8.15 -7.40 14.28
C SER A 169 9.29 -7.06 13.31
N LYS A 170 9.79 -8.04 12.58
CA LYS A 170 10.83 -7.83 11.56
C LYS A 170 10.34 -6.93 10.41
N ARG A 171 9.11 -7.12 9.95
CA ARG A 171 8.49 -6.27 8.91
C ARG A 171 8.36 -4.83 9.35
N LEU A 172 8.01 -4.58 10.61
CA LEU A 172 7.92 -3.22 11.16
C LEU A 172 9.29 -2.57 11.27
N GLN A 173 10.33 -3.33 11.69
CA GLN A 173 11.70 -2.86 11.69
C GLN A 173 12.19 -2.53 10.28
N ALA A 174 11.94 -3.40 9.30
CA ALA A 174 12.30 -3.15 7.91
C ALA A 174 11.57 -1.92 7.35
N TYR A 175 10.29 -1.73 7.70
CA TYR A 175 9.53 -0.54 7.32
C TYR A 175 10.16 0.74 7.89
N ASP A 176 10.46 0.77 9.17
CA ASP A 176 11.02 1.96 9.83
C ASP A 176 12.41 2.31 9.28
N ALA A 177 13.26 1.30 9.06
CA ALA A 177 14.62 1.49 8.56
C ALA A 177 14.72 1.82 7.08
N GLN A 178 13.86 1.24 6.22
CA GLN A 178 14.03 1.29 4.77
C GLN A 178 12.91 2.05 4.05
N THR A 179 11.66 1.92 4.52
CA THR A 179 10.50 2.49 3.81
C THR A 179 10.12 3.88 4.31
N LYS A 180 10.25 4.13 5.60
CA LYS A 180 9.96 5.46 6.16
C LYS A 180 10.82 6.58 5.56
N PRO A 181 12.12 6.39 5.25
CA PRO A 181 12.93 7.38 4.56
C PRO A 181 12.40 7.79 3.17
N VAL A 182 11.61 6.95 2.51
CA VAL A 182 10.99 7.28 1.21
C VAL A 182 10.00 8.44 1.34
N LEU A 183 9.33 8.58 2.49
CA LEU A 183 8.44 9.73 2.74
C LEU A 183 9.22 11.05 2.75
N GLU A 184 10.38 11.05 3.38
CA GLU A 184 11.25 12.24 3.41
C GLU A 184 11.79 12.55 2.01
N TYR A 185 12.15 11.52 1.24
CA TYR A 185 12.54 11.68 -0.15
C TYR A 185 11.45 12.41 -0.95
N TYR A 186 10.19 11.95 -0.88
CA TYR A 186 9.10 12.60 -1.61
C TYR A 186 8.76 14.00 -1.08
N ARG A 187 8.90 14.26 0.21
CA ARG A 187 8.76 15.61 0.77
C ARG A 187 9.84 16.60 0.28
N THR A 188 11.07 16.13 0.09
CA THR A 188 12.19 16.98 -0.38
C THR A 188 12.15 17.24 -1.89
N VAL A 189 11.67 16.28 -2.68
CA VAL A 189 11.51 16.43 -4.15
C VAL A 189 10.42 17.46 -4.49
N GLU A 190 9.42 17.63 -3.61
CA GLU A 190 8.33 18.61 -3.77
C GLU A 190 8.79 20.06 -3.93
N GLN A 191 9.91 20.45 -3.34
CA GLN A 191 10.43 21.81 -3.43
C GLN A 191 10.87 22.23 -4.85
N LYS A 192 10.85 21.32 -5.83
CA LYS A 192 11.36 21.55 -7.18
C LYS A 192 10.32 21.58 -8.31
N SER A 193 9.04 21.24 -8.04
CA SER A 193 8.03 21.14 -9.12
C SER A 193 6.65 21.58 -8.64
N MET A 194 6.27 22.80 -9.01
CA MET A 194 4.90 23.32 -8.84
C MET A 194 3.97 22.83 -9.94
N SER A 195 2.96 22.03 -9.58
CA SER A 195 1.69 21.97 -10.32
C SER A 195 0.56 21.59 -9.37
N SER A 196 -0.40 22.53 -9.22
CA SER A 196 -1.54 22.41 -8.31
C SER A 196 -2.58 21.44 -8.84
N LEU A 197 -2.70 20.26 -8.26
CA LEU A 197 -3.91 19.44 -8.38
C LEU A 197 -4.73 19.59 -7.09
N HIS A 198 -5.89 20.22 -7.23
CA HIS A 198 -6.87 20.38 -6.16
C HIS A 198 -7.56 19.04 -5.93
N PHE A 199 -7.08 18.27 -4.95
CA PHE A 199 -7.70 17.00 -4.58
C PHE A 199 -8.73 17.26 -3.47
N GLN A 200 -10.00 17.35 -3.85
CA GLN A 200 -11.12 17.37 -2.89
C GLN A 200 -11.36 15.97 -2.34
N CYS A 201 -10.45 15.50 -1.47
CA CYS A 201 -10.51 14.14 -0.92
C CYS A 201 -11.28 14.04 0.42
N TYR A 202 -11.78 15.18 0.94
CA TYR A 202 -12.21 15.29 2.33
C TYR A 202 -13.51 14.58 2.72
N SER A 203 -14.42 14.36 1.79
CA SER A 203 -15.72 13.73 2.09
C SER A 203 -15.79 12.26 1.74
N PHE A 204 -14.73 11.72 1.17
CA PHE A 204 -14.82 10.53 0.32
C PHE A 204 -14.35 9.22 0.96
N LEU A 205 -13.37 9.28 1.86
CA LEU A 205 -12.75 8.05 2.39
C LEU A 205 -13.62 7.31 3.40
N GLY A 206 -14.84 7.79 3.71
CA GLY A 206 -15.76 7.13 4.62
C GLY A 206 -15.13 6.84 5.99
N VAL A 207 -14.06 7.55 6.31
CA VAL A 207 -13.40 7.51 7.61
C VAL A 207 -14.24 8.42 8.49
N THR A 208 -15.17 7.82 9.21
CA THR A 208 -16.02 8.53 10.18
C THR A 208 -15.14 9.36 11.10
N SER A 209 -15.38 10.65 11.10
CA SER A 209 -15.10 11.71 12.09
C SER A 209 -13.76 11.79 12.85
N HIS A 210 -12.77 10.93 12.61
CA HIS A 210 -11.53 10.85 13.39
C HIS A 210 -10.25 10.69 12.54
N ALA A 211 -10.30 10.88 11.23
CA ALA A 211 -9.11 11.06 10.42
C ALA A 211 -8.87 12.56 10.31
N HIS A 212 -7.85 13.06 10.98
CA HIS A 212 -7.36 14.42 10.74
C HIS A 212 -6.47 14.38 9.51
N PHE A 213 -6.93 15.03 8.45
CA PHE A 213 -6.13 15.32 7.29
C PHE A 213 -5.30 16.56 7.63
N HIS A 214 -4.04 16.37 7.93
CA HIS A 214 -3.15 17.48 8.08
C HIS A 214 -2.55 17.80 6.71
N THR A 215 -3.16 18.73 5.98
CA THR A 215 -2.54 19.41 4.86
C THR A 215 -2.16 20.81 5.32
N PRO A 216 -0.93 21.01 5.79
CA PRO A 216 -0.51 22.36 6.21
C PRO A 216 -0.42 23.32 5.03
N ASP A 217 -0.32 22.83 3.79
CA ASP A 217 -0.26 23.65 2.59
C ASP A 217 -0.87 22.96 1.36
N ARG A 218 -1.47 23.77 0.47
CA ARG A 218 -2.14 23.35 -0.77
C ARG A 218 -1.18 22.82 -1.85
N GLU A 219 0.11 22.73 -1.55
CA GLU A 219 1.20 22.45 -2.50
C GLU A 219 1.94 21.12 -2.25
N LYS A 220 1.49 20.28 -1.29
CA LYS A 220 2.23 19.08 -0.91
C LYS A 220 1.75 17.82 -1.62
N ARG A 221 2.69 17.09 -2.24
CA ARG A 221 2.46 15.77 -2.85
C ARG A 221 2.11 14.67 -1.82
N VAL A 222 2.52 14.83 -0.56
CA VAL A 222 2.30 13.86 0.50
C VAL A 222 1.04 14.20 1.28
N ILE A 223 0.05 13.31 1.22
CA ILE A 223 -1.18 13.37 2.03
C ILE A 223 -1.03 12.41 3.19
N GLU A 224 -1.06 12.90 4.41
CA GLU A 224 -1.02 12.07 5.61
C GLU A 224 -2.43 11.76 6.10
N ILE A 225 -2.72 10.48 6.30
CA ILE A 225 -3.95 10.01 6.93
C ILE A 225 -3.59 9.44 8.29
N LEU A 226 -3.97 10.17 9.34
CA LEU A 226 -3.75 9.77 10.72
C LEU A 226 -4.94 8.95 11.21
N PHE A 227 -4.68 7.74 11.72
CA PHE A 227 -5.69 6.92 12.35
C PHE A 227 -5.59 7.05 13.87
N TRP A 228 -6.55 7.73 14.48
CA TRP A 228 -6.67 7.84 15.94
C TRP A 228 -7.47 6.67 16.52
N ASN A 229 -6.99 6.13 17.63
CA ASN A 229 -7.70 5.07 18.35
C ASN A 229 -8.79 5.68 19.26
N ARG A 230 -10.04 5.22 19.16
CA ARG A 230 -11.18 5.73 19.96
C ARG A 230 -11.16 5.32 21.44
N ASN A 231 -10.17 4.55 21.88
CA ASN A 231 -10.13 3.96 23.24
C ASN A 231 -8.99 4.53 24.11
N GLN A 232 -8.81 5.86 24.09
CA GLN A 232 -8.15 6.59 25.18
C GLN A 232 -9.01 7.76 25.62
#